data_4f9e816ccce28cb779c985e366fdb0af
#
_entry.id   4f9e816ccce28cb779c985e366fdb0af
#
_cell.length_a   1.000
_cell.length_b   1.000
_cell.length_c   1.000
_cell.angle_alpha   90.00
_cell.angle_beta   90.00
_cell.angle_gamma   90.00
#
_symmetry.space_group_name_H-M   'P 1'
#
loop_
_entity.id
_entity.type
_entity.pdbx_description
1 polymer ?
#
loop_
_entity_poly.entity_id
_entity_poly.type
_entity_poly.pdbx_seq_one_letter_code
_entity_poly.pdbx_strand_id
1 'polypeptide(L)'
;NIENKIKKKLTFGSRIKVIAEKNNFFKFDYMWIKKNDLKVIKYKTKNIFKNFNKFLDVKYKWGGKYYNGVDCSGLVQLFINFNNGFCPRDTKDQIKYFKKKVELKDIKKNDLIFWKGHVAIVISKNKLIHAYGPLRKTVIMSIKQTIEKIYKTANLKVTGIRRVI
;
A
#
# COMPACT_ATOMS: atom_id res chain seq x y z
N ASN A 1 -21.42 9.97 -29.55
CA ASN A 1 -21.91 10.21 -28.20
C ASN A 1 -21.30 9.21 -27.24
N ILE A 2 -20.30 9.66 -26.41
CA ILE A 2 -19.61 8.89 -25.39
C ILE A 2 -20.35 9.13 -24.04
N GLU A 3 -21.66 8.99 -24.01
CA GLU A 3 -22.45 9.41 -22.83
C GLU A 3 -23.06 8.28 -21.99
N ASN A 4 -22.72 7.03 -22.19
CA ASN A 4 -23.01 6.01 -21.20
C ASN A 4 -21.79 5.76 -20.32
N LYS A 5 -21.54 6.66 -19.37
CA LYS A 5 -20.47 6.52 -18.36
C LYS A 5 -20.83 5.44 -17.34
N ILE A 6 -20.64 4.18 -17.70
CA ILE A 6 -20.55 3.12 -16.69
C ILE A 6 -19.23 3.41 -15.93
N LYS A 7 -19.35 4.05 -14.77
CA LYS A 7 -18.23 4.30 -13.86
C LYS A 7 -17.79 3.01 -13.17
N LYS A 8 -17.22 2.07 -13.92
CA LYS A 8 -16.54 0.93 -13.32
C LYS A 8 -15.20 1.41 -12.75
N LYS A 9 -14.92 1.05 -11.51
CA LYS A 9 -13.64 1.35 -10.86
C LYS A 9 -12.71 0.14 -11.05
N LEU A 10 -11.55 0.37 -11.64
CA LEU A 10 -10.45 -0.58 -11.58
C LEU A 10 -9.75 -0.50 -10.23
N THR A 11 -9.27 -1.63 -9.72
CA THR A 11 -8.48 -1.65 -8.50
C THR A 11 -7.09 -1.12 -8.75
N PHE A 12 -6.49 -0.49 -7.75
CA PHE A 12 -5.09 -0.07 -7.82
C PHE A 12 -4.19 -1.28 -8.09
N GLY A 13 -3.32 -1.16 -9.10
CA GLY A 13 -2.42 -2.23 -9.53
C GLY A 13 -3.05 -3.25 -10.49
N SER A 14 -4.31 -3.07 -10.94
CA SER A 14 -4.89 -3.88 -12.00
C SER A 14 -4.04 -3.79 -13.27
N ARG A 15 -3.83 -4.95 -13.92
CA ARG A 15 -3.15 -5.03 -15.22
C ARG A 15 -4.18 -5.11 -16.33
N ILE A 16 -4.04 -4.28 -17.34
CA ILE A 16 -4.93 -4.24 -18.51
C ILE A 16 -4.11 -4.27 -19.79
N LYS A 17 -4.68 -4.85 -20.84
CA LYS A 17 -4.11 -4.82 -22.21
C LYS A 17 -4.71 -3.61 -22.93
N VAL A 18 -3.87 -2.66 -23.31
CA VAL A 18 -4.28 -1.53 -24.16
C VAL A 18 -4.40 -2.04 -25.60
N ILE A 19 -5.54 -1.77 -26.23
CA ILE A 19 -5.86 -2.21 -27.61
C ILE A 19 -5.99 -1.04 -28.59
N ALA A 20 -6.20 0.19 -28.10
CA ALA A 20 -6.22 1.40 -28.92
C ALA A 20 -5.94 2.64 -28.07
N GLU A 21 -5.61 3.72 -28.74
CA GLU A 21 -5.35 5.03 -28.15
C GLU A 21 -6.14 6.11 -28.90
N LYS A 22 -6.76 7.04 -28.17
CA LYS A 22 -7.45 8.21 -28.74
C LYS A 22 -7.35 9.38 -27.77
N ASN A 23 -6.82 10.50 -28.24
CA ASN A 23 -6.61 11.70 -27.43
C ASN A 23 -5.86 11.37 -26.12
N ASN A 24 -6.45 11.71 -24.96
CA ASN A 24 -5.86 11.47 -23.64
C ASN A 24 -6.35 10.17 -22.98
N PHE A 25 -6.81 9.19 -23.78
CA PHE A 25 -7.36 7.92 -23.30
C PHE A 25 -6.73 6.71 -23.98
N PHE A 26 -6.66 5.60 -23.22
CA PHE A 26 -6.38 4.25 -23.72
C PHE A 26 -7.66 3.41 -23.68
N LYS A 27 -7.86 2.60 -24.74
CA LYS A 27 -8.93 1.62 -24.81
C LYS A 27 -8.45 0.26 -24.30
N PHE A 28 -9.25 -0.39 -23.46
CA PHE A 28 -9.10 -1.79 -23.06
C PHE A 28 -10.48 -2.42 -23.02
N ASP A 29 -10.61 -3.63 -23.52
CA ASP A 29 -11.92 -4.24 -23.81
C ASP A 29 -12.82 -3.25 -24.55
N TYR A 30 -14.00 -2.98 -24.03
CA TYR A 30 -14.97 -2.00 -24.52
C TYR A 30 -14.95 -0.66 -23.77
N MET A 31 -13.96 -0.43 -22.90
CA MET A 31 -13.88 0.74 -21.99
C MET A 31 -12.69 1.63 -22.35
N TRP A 32 -12.75 2.88 -21.86
CA TRP A 32 -11.69 3.86 -21.97
C TRP A 32 -11.21 4.31 -20.61
N ILE A 33 -9.90 4.48 -20.44
CA ILE A 33 -9.25 4.95 -19.22
C ILE A 33 -8.31 6.12 -19.56
N LYS A 34 -8.22 7.10 -18.67
CA LYS A 34 -7.27 8.21 -18.85
C LYS A 34 -5.83 7.69 -18.84
N LYS A 35 -4.99 8.19 -19.75
CA LYS A 35 -3.56 7.82 -19.82
C LYS A 35 -2.84 8.04 -18.50
N ASN A 36 -3.14 9.14 -17.79
CA ASN A 36 -2.51 9.47 -16.51
C ASN A 36 -2.80 8.47 -15.38
N ASP A 37 -3.87 7.69 -15.50
CA ASP A 37 -4.24 6.67 -14.52
C ASP A 37 -3.51 5.35 -14.73
N LEU A 38 -2.75 5.23 -15.83
CA LEU A 38 -1.96 4.04 -16.15
C LEU A 38 -0.46 4.29 -16.00
N LYS A 39 0.25 3.19 -15.76
CA LYS A 39 1.71 3.12 -15.85
C LYS A 39 2.10 1.91 -16.67
N VAL A 40 3.22 2.00 -17.38
CA VAL A 40 3.78 0.87 -18.12
C VAL A 40 4.06 -0.29 -17.17
N ILE A 41 3.97 -1.52 -17.65
CA ILE A 41 4.11 -2.73 -16.82
C ILE A 41 5.45 -2.81 -16.07
N LYS A 42 6.51 -2.24 -16.64
CA LYS A 42 7.85 -2.18 -16.03
C LYS A 42 8.07 -0.94 -15.15
N TYR A 43 6.98 -0.22 -14.80
CA TYR A 43 7.08 0.98 -13.96
C TYR A 43 7.77 0.67 -12.63
N LYS A 44 8.79 1.49 -12.31
CA LYS A 44 9.50 1.47 -11.02
C LYS A 44 9.74 2.89 -10.54
N THR A 45 9.71 3.09 -9.24
CA THR A 45 10.05 4.36 -8.58
C THR A 45 10.72 4.10 -7.24
N LYS A 46 11.70 4.95 -6.86
CA LYS A 46 12.31 4.91 -5.52
C LYS A 46 11.30 5.24 -4.42
N ASN A 47 10.27 6.03 -4.71
CA ASN A 47 9.20 6.33 -3.76
C ASN A 47 8.03 5.35 -3.94
N ILE A 48 8.24 4.09 -3.50
CA ILE A 48 7.30 2.97 -3.68
C ILE A 48 5.90 3.33 -3.19
N PHE A 49 5.79 3.95 -2.02
CA PHE A 49 4.52 4.27 -1.38
C PHE A 49 3.99 5.67 -1.73
N LYS A 50 4.44 6.28 -2.84
CA LYS A 50 4.07 7.63 -3.29
C LYS A 50 2.56 7.93 -3.24
N ASN A 51 1.75 6.96 -3.61
CA ASN A 51 0.31 7.12 -3.75
C ASN A 51 -0.49 6.66 -2.52
N PHE A 52 0.13 6.60 -1.32
CA PHE A 52 -0.52 6.11 -0.11
C PHE A 52 -1.83 6.85 0.22
N ASN A 53 -1.95 8.13 -0.13
CA ASN A 53 -3.16 8.93 0.08
C ASN A 53 -4.41 8.33 -0.58
N LYS A 54 -4.26 7.56 -1.68
CA LYS A 54 -5.37 6.85 -2.32
C LYS A 54 -6.02 5.79 -1.44
N PHE A 55 -5.33 5.38 -0.37
CA PHE A 55 -5.82 4.38 0.59
C PHE A 55 -6.21 4.98 1.94
N LEU A 56 -6.06 6.28 2.12
CA LEU A 56 -6.50 6.94 3.35
C LEU A 56 -8.03 6.74 3.50
N ASP A 57 -8.45 6.44 4.73
CA ASP A 57 -9.84 6.12 5.10
C ASP A 57 -10.46 4.88 4.42
N VAL A 58 -9.70 4.14 3.59
CA VAL A 58 -10.17 2.86 3.07
C VAL A 58 -10.44 1.91 4.23
N LYS A 59 -11.61 1.25 4.19
CA LYS A 59 -12.07 0.32 5.22
C LYS A 59 -11.04 -0.79 5.48
N TYR A 60 -10.78 -1.08 6.76
CA TYR A 60 -10.03 -2.28 7.12
C TYR A 60 -10.86 -3.53 6.80
N LYS A 61 -10.26 -4.46 6.07
CA LYS A 61 -10.86 -5.78 5.81
C LYS A 61 -9.77 -6.83 5.88
N TRP A 62 -9.89 -7.77 6.80
CA TRP A 62 -8.96 -8.91 6.88
C TRP A 62 -8.91 -9.67 5.54
N GLY A 63 -7.71 -9.97 5.05
CA GLY A 63 -7.52 -10.57 3.72
C GLY A 63 -7.71 -9.61 2.55
N GLY A 64 -8.14 -8.36 2.81
CA GLY A 64 -8.42 -7.37 1.79
C GLY A 64 -7.18 -6.81 1.12
N LYS A 65 -7.28 -6.53 -0.18
CA LYS A 65 -6.26 -5.87 -1.01
C LYS A 65 -6.88 -5.08 -2.17
N TYR A 66 -7.99 -4.38 -1.87
CA TYR A 66 -8.74 -3.60 -2.85
C TYR A 66 -9.14 -2.24 -2.26
N TYR A 67 -9.61 -1.34 -3.12
CA TYR A 67 -10.10 -0.01 -2.71
C TYR A 67 -11.33 -0.04 -1.78
N ASN A 68 -12.07 -1.16 -1.75
CA ASN A 68 -13.24 -1.36 -0.86
C ASN A 68 -12.88 -2.07 0.44
N GLY A 69 -11.62 -2.36 0.66
CA GLY A 69 -11.12 -2.96 1.89
C GLY A 69 -9.71 -3.49 1.75
N VAL A 70 -8.87 -3.16 2.71
CA VAL A 70 -7.46 -3.55 2.74
C VAL A 70 -7.04 -3.91 4.17
N ASP A 71 -6.15 -4.90 4.34
CA ASP A 71 -5.44 -5.11 5.60
C ASP A 71 -4.02 -4.54 5.55
N CYS A 72 -3.31 -4.62 6.66
CA CYS A 72 -2.00 -4.00 6.82
C CYS A 72 -0.95 -4.55 5.83
N SER A 73 -0.83 -5.86 5.71
CA SER A 73 0.12 -6.52 4.80
C SER A 73 -0.32 -6.44 3.34
N GLY A 74 -1.63 -6.47 3.07
CA GLY A 74 -2.21 -6.24 1.74
C GLY A 74 -1.90 -4.85 1.21
N LEU A 75 -1.95 -3.83 2.07
CA LEU A 75 -1.56 -2.46 1.71
C LEU A 75 -0.09 -2.40 1.26
N VAL A 76 0.82 -3.02 2.01
CA VAL A 76 2.25 -3.10 1.65
C VAL A 76 2.42 -3.85 0.32
N GLN A 77 1.77 -5.01 0.19
CA GLN A 77 1.87 -5.85 -1.01
C GLN A 77 1.40 -5.13 -2.27
N LEU A 78 0.28 -4.39 -2.21
CA LEU A 78 -0.26 -3.65 -3.34
C LEU A 78 0.75 -2.65 -3.90
N PHE A 79 1.41 -1.86 -3.05
CA PHE A 79 2.37 -0.85 -3.50
C PHE A 79 3.64 -1.46 -4.06
N ILE A 80 4.15 -2.53 -3.45
CA ILE A 80 5.36 -3.19 -3.92
C ILE A 80 5.10 -3.88 -5.26
N ASN A 81 3.96 -4.57 -5.41
CA ASN A 81 3.57 -5.20 -6.66
C ASN A 81 3.32 -4.17 -7.78
N PHE A 82 2.71 -3.01 -7.44
CA PHE A 82 2.54 -1.91 -8.38
C PHE A 82 3.89 -1.34 -8.84
N ASN A 83 4.89 -1.37 -7.99
CA ASN A 83 6.27 -0.97 -8.31
C ASN A 83 7.07 -2.10 -9.01
N ASN A 84 6.38 -3.10 -9.56
CA ASN A 84 6.97 -4.26 -10.24
C ASN A 84 7.95 -5.05 -9.37
N GLY A 85 7.70 -5.09 -8.07
CA GLY A 85 8.40 -5.92 -7.10
C GLY A 85 7.56 -7.11 -6.65
N PHE A 86 8.17 -8.03 -5.92
CA PHE A 86 7.48 -9.11 -5.24
C PHE A 86 7.34 -8.79 -3.75
N CYS A 87 6.20 -9.13 -3.16
CA CYS A 87 5.95 -9.00 -1.73
C CYS A 87 5.07 -10.16 -1.24
N PRO A 88 5.50 -10.91 -0.22
CA PRO A 88 4.66 -11.94 0.39
C PRO A 88 3.34 -11.37 0.89
N ARG A 89 2.32 -12.23 1.06
CA ARG A 89 1.00 -11.78 1.50
C ARG A 89 0.95 -11.44 2.98
N ASP A 90 1.57 -12.25 3.82
CA ASP A 90 1.42 -12.18 5.26
C ASP A 90 2.60 -11.46 5.94
N THR A 91 2.33 -10.76 7.03
CA THR A 91 3.34 -10.01 7.81
C THR A 91 4.51 -10.87 8.26
N LYS A 92 4.24 -12.13 8.67
CA LYS A 92 5.27 -13.09 9.11
C LYS A 92 6.28 -13.41 8.01
N ASP A 93 5.84 -13.40 6.75
CA ASP A 93 6.68 -13.68 5.59
C ASP A 93 7.31 -12.40 5.05
N GLN A 94 6.61 -11.28 5.10
CA GLN A 94 7.15 -9.96 4.72
C GLN A 94 8.38 -9.59 5.56
N ILE A 95 8.31 -9.74 6.89
CA ILE A 95 9.45 -9.41 7.77
C ILE A 95 10.67 -10.31 7.51
N LYS A 96 10.46 -11.55 7.04
CA LYS A 96 11.54 -12.48 6.65
C LYS A 96 12.07 -12.16 5.25
N TYR A 97 11.19 -11.73 4.34
CA TYR A 97 11.54 -11.43 2.95
C TYR A 97 12.44 -10.19 2.84
N PHE A 98 12.08 -9.09 3.52
CA PHE A 98 12.90 -7.88 3.52
C PHE A 98 14.09 -8.04 4.46
N LYS A 99 15.28 -8.27 3.92
CA LYS A 99 16.47 -8.63 4.68
C LYS A 99 17.12 -7.47 5.43
N LYS A 100 17.06 -6.25 4.88
CA LYS A 100 17.75 -5.08 5.42
C LYS A 100 17.09 -4.59 6.70
N LYS A 101 17.69 -4.93 7.84
CA LYS A 101 17.26 -4.48 9.18
C LYS A 101 17.60 -3.00 9.37
N VAL A 102 16.77 -2.29 10.11
CA VAL A 102 16.94 -0.86 10.45
C VAL A 102 16.64 -0.67 11.92
N GLU A 103 17.41 0.17 12.59
CA GLU A 103 17.10 0.62 13.95
C GLU A 103 16.08 1.79 13.93
N LEU A 104 15.36 1.98 15.03
CA LEU A 104 14.33 3.02 15.10
C LEU A 104 14.90 4.44 14.91
N LYS A 105 16.14 4.68 15.36
CA LYS A 105 16.84 5.97 15.19
C LYS A 105 17.19 6.28 13.72
N ASP A 106 17.36 5.23 12.89
CA ASP A 106 17.77 5.32 11.47
C ASP A 106 16.60 5.18 10.49
N ILE A 107 15.38 5.26 11.02
CA ILE A 107 14.15 5.07 10.24
C ILE A 107 14.01 6.15 9.16
N LYS A 108 13.64 5.73 7.96
CA LYS A 108 13.45 6.61 6.79
C LYS A 108 12.12 6.29 6.09
N LYS A 109 11.68 7.21 5.27
CA LYS A 109 10.55 7.00 4.38
C LYS A 109 10.73 5.71 3.56
N ASN A 110 9.64 4.95 3.39
CA ASN A 110 9.54 3.64 2.76
C ASN A 110 10.04 2.47 3.63
N ASP A 111 10.50 2.69 4.86
CA ASP A 111 10.75 1.60 5.79
C ASP A 111 9.41 1.01 6.30
N LEU A 112 9.44 -0.25 6.71
CA LEU A 112 8.30 -0.97 7.26
C LEU A 112 8.55 -1.29 8.73
N ILE A 113 7.59 -0.97 9.60
CA ILE A 113 7.62 -1.33 11.01
C ILE A 113 6.70 -2.52 11.22
N PHE A 114 7.21 -3.56 11.88
CA PHE A 114 6.50 -4.81 12.11
C PHE A 114 6.23 -5.06 13.60
N TRP A 115 5.05 -5.58 13.87
CA TRP A 115 4.62 -6.22 15.12
C TRP A 115 4.15 -7.64 14.81
N LYS A 116 3.90 -8.45 15.82
CA LYS A 116 3.28 -9.77 15.62
C LYS A 116 1.91 -9.59 14.95
N GLY A 117 1.78 -10.06 13.70
CA GLY A 117 0.52 -9.97 12.93
C GLY A 117 0.20 -8.57 12.36
N HIS A 118 1.09 -7.58 12.47
CA HIS A 118 0.82 -6.23 11.98
C HIS A 118 2.05 -5.58 11.31
N VAL A 119 1.78 -4.69 10.35
CA VAL A 119 2.81 -3.91 9.65
C VAL A 119 2.31 -2.50 9.36
N ALA A 120 3.21 -1.52 9.39
CA ALA A 120 2.97 -0.13 9.00
C ALA A 120 4.05 0.37 8.05
N ILE A 121 3.69 1.30 7.16
CA ILE A 121 4.56 1.93 6.18
C ILE A 121 4.99 3.30 6.71
N VAL A 122 6.28 3.54 6.81
CA VAL A 122 6.82 4.86 7.18
C VAL A 122 6.70 5.81 5.99
N ILE A 123 6.00 6.93 6.19
CA ILE A 123 5.76 7.94 5.15
C ILE A 123 6.59 9.21 5.35
N SER A 124 7.08 9.44 6.57
CA SER A 124 8.02 10.51 6.91
C SER A 124 8.81 10.13 8.16
N LYS A 125 9.74 11.01 8.60
CA LYS A 125 10.57 10.79 9.80
C LYS A 125 9.76 10.43 11.06
N ASN A 126 8.54 10.93 11.19
CA ASN A 126 7.71 10.79 12.40
C ASN A 126 6.29 10.27 12.15
N LYS A 127 5.92 9.95 10.89
CA LYS A 127 4.58 9.47 10.54
C LYS A 127 4.62 8.16 9.78
N LEU A 128 3.64 7.35 10.04
CA LEU A 128 3.37 6.09 9.33
C LEU A 128 1.92 6.06 8.81
N ILE A 129 1.66 5.18 7.84
CA ILE A 129 0.31 4.81 7.40
C ILE A 129 0.14 3.31 7.55
N HIS A 130 -1.02 2.88 8.02
CA HIS A 130 -1.38 1.48 8.13
C HIS A 130 -2.89 1.26 8.03
N ALA A 131 -3.30 0.12 7.52
CA ALA A 131 -4.66 -0.35 7.70
C ALA A 131 -4.77 -0.90 9.13
N TYR A 132 -5.51 -0.19 9.99
CA TYR A 132 -5.53 -0.43 11.42
C TYR A 132 -6.87 -1.00 11.87
N GLY A 133 -6.87 -2.28 12.25
CA GLY A 133 -8.07 -3.02 12.63
C GLY A 133 -8.90 -2.34 13.72
N PRO A 134 -8.32 -1.86 14.85
CA PRO A 134 -9.07 -1.19 15.90
C PRO A 134 -9.82 0.08 15.46
N LEU A 135 -9.31 0.80 14.45
CA LEU A 135 -9.99 1.95 13.85
C LEU A 135 -10.81 1.58 12.60
N ARG A 136 -10.82 0.31 12.21
CA ARG A 136 -11.55 -0.24 11.05
C ARG A 136 -11.26 0.46 9.72
N LYS A 137 -10.12 1.15 9.60
CA LYS A 137 -9.72 1.86 8.38
C LYS A 137 -8.22 2.08 8.26
N THR A 138 -7.78 2.53 7.10
CA THR A 138 -6.41 2.99 6.88
C THR A 138 -6.25 4.42 7.40
N VAL A 139 -5.24 4.62 8.24
CA VAL A 139 -4.98 5.89 8.93
C VAL A 139 -3.51 6.27 8.90
N ILE A 140 -3.25 7.57 8.97
CA ILE A 140 -1.92 8.13 9.24
C ILE A 140 -1.82 8.44 10.73
N MET A 141 -0.75 7.98 11.36
CA MET A 141 -0.48 8.20 12.77
C MET A 141 0.98 8.58 13.01
N SER A 142 1.27 9.16 14.17
CA SER A 142 2.65 9.35 14.65
C SER A 142 3.28 7.99 14.94
N ILE A 143 4.53 7.77 14.55
CA ILE A 143 5.27 6.53 14.81
C ILE A 143 5.32 6.26 16.32
N LYS A 144 5.75 7.26 17.12
CA LYS A 144 5.85 7.15 18.58
C LYS A 144 4.51 6.75 19.21
N GLN A 145 3.45 7.52 18.92
CA GLN A 145 2.11 7.25 19.45
C GLN A 145 1.57 5.87 19.01
N THR A 146 1.87 5.42 17.80
CA THR A 146 1.43 4.12 17.32
C THR A 146 2.12 2.99 18.09
N ILE A 147 3.43 3.08 18.31
CA ILE A 147 4.19 2.09 19.07
C ILE A 147 3.65 2.01 20.50
N GLU A 148 3.48 3.14 21.16
CA GLU A 148 2.93 3.22 22.52
C GLU A 148 1.49 2.68 22.60
N LYS A 149 0.64 3.07 21.65
CA LYS A 149 -0.76 2.64 21.60
C LYS A 149 -0.86 1.12 21.41
N ILE A 150 -0.15 0.55 20.43
CA ILE A 150 -0.18 -0.89 20.18
C ILE A 150 0.38 -1.67 21.40
N TYR A 151 1.41 -1.16 22.05
CA TYR A 151 1.92 -1.76 23.27
C TYR A 151 0.89 -1.74 24.40
N LYS A 152 0.28 -0.58 24.66
CA LYS A 152 -0.72 -0.42 25.74
C LYS A 152 -2.00 -1.24 25.51
N THR A 153 -2.47 -1.34 24.26
CA THR A 153 -3.78 -1.96 23.95
C THR A 153 -3.70 -3.44 23.62
N ALA A 154 -2.56 -3.93 23.12
CA ALA A 154 -2.40 -5.31 22.66
C ALA A 154 -1.17 -6.01 23.25
N ASN A 155 -0.37 -5.33 24.09
CA ASN A 155 0.91 -5.82 24.62
C ASN A 155 1.89 -6.32 23.55
N LEU A 156 1.88 -5.68 22.37
CA LEU A 156 2.74 -6.04 21.26
C LEU A 156 3.92 -5.06 21.13
N LYS A 157 5.13 -5.60 21.20
CA LYS A 157 6.37 -4.85 20.91
C LYS A 157 6.68 -4.88 19.41
N VAL A 158 7.42 -3.88 18.94
CA VAL A 158 7.98 -3.88 17.58
C VAL A 158 8.91 -5.09 17.44
N THR A 159 8.63 -5.95 16.47
CA THR A 159 9.42 -7.17 16.19
C THR A 159 10.57 -6.91 15.22
N GLY A 160 10.53 -5.78 14.52
CA GLY A 160 11.62 -5.33 13.67
C GLY A 160 11.19 -4.24 12.69
N ILE A 161 12.19 -3.57 12.15
CA ILE A 161 12.02 -2.58 11.08
C ILE A 161 12.81 -3.08 9.88
N ARG A 162 12.25 -2.93 8.69
CA ARG A 162 12.87 -3.39 7.44
C ARG A 162 12.87 -2.28 6.40
N ARG A 163 13.98 -2.14 5.69
CA ARG A 163 14.09 -1.28 4.51
C ARG A 163 13.76 -2.05 3.26
N VAL A 164 12.88 -1.48 2.43
CA VAL A 164 12.39 -2.15 1.22
C VAL A 164 13.35 -1.97 0.04
N ILE A 165 14.13 -0.86 0.04
CA ILE A 165 15.10 -0.52 -1.02
C ILE A 165 16.47 -0.28 -0.39
#